data_a550f5aa356ef7bef76ee2fab4c8d499
#
_entry.id   a550f5aa356ef7bef76ee2fab4c8d499
#
_cell.length_a   1.000
_cell.length_b   1.000
_cell.length_c   1.000
_cell.angle_alpha   90.00
_cell.angle_beta   90.00
_cell.angle_gamma   90.00
#
_symmetry.space_group_name_H-M   'P 1'
#
loop_
_entity.id
_entity.type
_entity.pdbx_description
1 polymer ?
#
loop_
_entity_poly.entity_id
_entity_poly.type
_entity_poly.pdbx_seq_one_letter_code
_entity_poly.pdbx_strand_id
1 'polypeptide(L)'
;MASHTPAVEDLIDKLATLPGIGKKTAARLAFYILRSSHEDAQALARSIMRVKERIGLCRICFNIAEGEFCPICRGPQRDGTVLCVVEEPNDLIAIEATGTFKGTYHVLHGAIAPLDGVGPQELKIAELLERLKHEGVKEVILATNPTIEGDATALYLAKVIKPLRITVTRIAQGIPAGGDIEYVDTRTMSRSLEGRREV
;
A
#
# COMPACT_ATOMS: atom_id res chain seq x y z
N MET A 1 -37.10 23.79 -7.77
CA MET A 1 -36.07 22.73 -8.04
C MET A 1 -36.71 21.42 -7.65
N ALA A 2 -36.74 20.42 -8.51
CA ALA A 2 -37.21 19.09 -8.14
C ALA A 2 -36.18 18.49 -7.17
N SER A 3 -36.49 18.42 -5.89
CA SER A 3 -35.65 17.77 -4.91
C SER A 3 -36.11 16.30 -4.78
N HIS A 4 -35.15 15.41 -4.60
CA HIS A 4 -35.44 14.02 -4.27
C HIS A 4 -36.04 13.93 -2.85
N THR A 5 -36.58 12.77 -2.49
CA THR A 5 -36.96 12.55 -1.10
C THR A 5 -35.73 12.62 -0.17
N PRO A 6 -35.87 13.07 1.08
CA PRO A 6 -34.71 13.25 2.00
C PRO A 6 -33.83 12.02 2.12
N ALA A 7 -34.40 10.81 2.12
CA ALA A 7 -33.62 9.58 2.21
C ALA A 7 -32.73 9.32 0.95
N VAL A 8 -33.20 9.70 -0.24
CA VAL A 8 -32.45 9.58 -1.49
C VAL A 8 -31.36 10.64 -1.54
N GLU A 9 -31.64 11.87 -1.10
CA GLU A 9 -30.64 12.93 -1.02
C GLU A 9 -29.51 12.59 -0.05
N ASP A 10 -29.82 12.07 1.14
CA ASP A 10 -28.81 11.63 2.11
C ASP A 10 -27.91 10.54 1.53
N LEU A 11 -28.48 9.54 0.85
CA LEU A 11 -27.67 8.50 0.19
C LEU A 11 -26.76 9.08 -0.91
N ILE A 12 -27.27 10.01 -1.72
CA ILE A 12 -26.49 10.69 -2.77
C ILE A 12 -25.32 11.45 -2.12
N ASP A 13 -25.59 12.20 -1.07
CA ASP A 13 -24.56 12.99 -0.39
C ASP A 13 -23.49 12.09 0.25
N LYS A 14 -23.87 10.97 0.88
CA LYS A 14 -22.92 9.99 1.42
C LYS A 14 -22.05 9.36 0.33
N LEU A 15 -22.65 8.96 -0.78
CA LEU A 15 -21.89 8.40 -1.91
C LEU A 15 -20.96 9.44 -2.55
N ALA A 16 -21.35 10.72 -2.58
CA ALA A 16 -20.53 11.80 -3.12
C ALA A 16 -19.31 12.16 -2.23
N THR A 17 -19.24 11.69 -0.99
CA THR A 17 -18.03 11.84 -0.15
C THR A 17 -16.91 10.88 -0.53
N LEU A 18 -17.21 9.85 -1.34
CA LEU A 18 -16.20 8.88 -1.76
C LEU A 18 -15.27 9.50 -2.82
N PRO A 19 -13.94 9.29 -2.71
CA PRO A 19 -12.99 9.83 -3.67
C PRO A 19 -13.31 9.41 -5.10
N GLY A 20 -13.27 10.36 -6.05
CA GLY A 20 -13.58 10.10 -7.45
C GLY A 20 -15.09 10.00 -7.78
N ILE A 21 -15.99 10.07 -6.80
CA ILE A 21 -17.44 10.03 -7.02
C ILE A 21 -18.02 11.44 -6.92
N GLY A 22 -18.31 12.05 -8.08
CA GLY A 22 -19.04 13.31 -8.13
C GLY A 22 -20.54 13.13 -7.97
N LYS A 23 -21.27 14.22 -7.67
CA LYS A 23 -22.74 14.21 -7.43
C LYS A 23 -23.55 13.47 -8.52
N LYS A 24 -23.20 13.63 -9.80
CA LYS A 24 -23.90 12.94 -10.90
C LYS A 24 -23.75 11.42 -10.84
N THR A 25 -22.55 10.93 -10.51
CA THR A 25 -22.28 9.50 -10.34
C THR A 25 -22.95 8.98 -9.07
N ALA A 26 -22.88 9.72 -7.96
CA ALA A 26 -23.54 9.40 -6.70
C ALA A 26 -25.06 9.23 -6.88
N ALA A 27 -25.71 10.17 -7.59
CA ALA A 27 -27.14 10.06 -7.89
C ALA A 27 -27.44 8.79 -8.70
N ARG A 28 -26.65 8.48 -9.73
CA ARG A 28 -26.83 7.24 -10.52
C ARG A 28 -26.70 5.98 -9.67
N LEU A 29 -25.73 5.94 -8.75
CA LEU A 29 -25.54 4.82 -7.81
C LEU A 29 -26.71 4.73 -6.82
N ALA A 30 -27.16 5.84 -6.26
CA ALA A 30 -28.31 5.86 -5.34
C ALA A 30 -29.59 5.32 -6.01
N PHE A 31 -29.88 5.71 -7.25
CA PHE A 31 -31.00 5.17 -8.01
C PHE A 31 -30.83 3.70 -8.40
N TYR A 32 -29.62 3.24 -8.63
CA TYR A 32 -29.35 1.82 -8.83
C TYR A 32 -29.71 1.02 -7.56
N ILE A 33 -29.22 1.46 -6.39
CA ILE A 33 -29.51 0.83 -5.10
C ILE A 33 -31.02 0.85 -4.82
N LEU A 34 -31.71 1.98 -5.09
CA LEU A 34 -33.16 2.09 -4.92
C LEU A 34 -33.94 1.06 -5.74
N ARG A 35 -33.43 0.68 -6.92
CA ARG A 35 -34.07 -0.30 -7.82
C ARG A 35 -33.63 -1.73 -7.56
N SER A 36 -32.53 -1.96 -6.82
CA SER A 36 -32.08 -3.30 -6.46
C SER A 36 -33.03 -3.95 -5.44
N SER A 37 -32.86 -5.24 -5.23
CA SER A 37 -33.62 -5.94 -4.19
C SER A 37 -33.23 -5.43 -2.78
N HIS A 38 -34.14 -5.58 -1.83
CA HIS A 38 -33.85 -5.27 -0.43
C HIS A 38 -32.68 -6.10 0.12
N GLU A 39 -32.58 -7.35 -0.32
CA GLU A 39 -31.50 -8.28 0.04
C GLU A 39 -30.13 -7.80 -0.48
N ASP A 40 -30.06 -7.32 -1.73
CA ASP A 40 -28.82 -6.80 -2.32
C ASP A 40 -28.36 -5.52 -1.60
N ALA A 41 -29.30 -4.60 -1.34
CA ALA A 41 -29.00 -3.38 -0.59
C ALA A 41 -28.48 -3.68 0.82
N GLN A 42 -29.12 -4.62 1.52
CA GLN A 42 -28.65 -5.09 2.83
C GLN A 42 -27.29 -5.78 2.76
N ALA A 43 -27.04 -6.60 1.72
CA ALA A 43 -25.76 -7.27 1.55
C ALA A 43 -24.63 -6.28 1.37
N LEU A 44 -24.83 -5.22 0.56
CA LEU A 44 -23.87 -4.13 0.39
C LEU A 44 -23.60 -3.41 1.72
N ALA A 45 -24.66 -3.02 2.44
CA ALA A 45 -24.54 -2.33 3.73
C ALA A 45 -23.76 -3.19 4.75
N ARG A 46 -24.11 -4.48 4.86
CA ARG A 46 -23.40 -5.42 5.74
C ARG A 46 -21.94 -5.59 5.34
N SER A 47 -21.61 -5.59 4.06
CA SER A 47 -20.22 -5.70 3.59
C SER A 47 -19.38 -4.48 3.99
N ILE A 48 -19.94 -3.28 3.87
CA ILE A 48 -19.29 -2.04 4.31
C ILE A 48 -19.01 -2.08 5.82
N MET A 49 -20.02 -2.45 6.62
CA MET A 49 -19.88 -2.54 8.07
C MET A 49 -18.86 -3.60 8.47
N ARG A 50 -18.91 -4.77 7.86
CA ARG A 50 -17.96 -5.88 8.14
C ARG A 50 -16.50 -5.48 7.93
N VAL A 51 -16.21 -4.74 6.87
CA VAL A 51 -14.84 -4.23 6.63
C VAL A 51 -14.40 -3.35 7.80
N LYS A 52 -15.25 -2.42 8.26
CA LYS A 52 -14.90 -1.52 9.38
C LYS A 52 -14.77 -2.23 10.73
N GLU A 53 -15.56 -3.30 10.96
CA GLU A 53 -15.60 -4.02 12.23
C GLU A 53 -14.51 -5.10 12.34
N ARG A 54 -14.16 -5.75 11.22
CA ARG A 54 -13.31 -6.95 11.24
C ARG A 54 -11.90 -6.74 10.69
N ILE A 55 -11.70 -5.70 9.88
CA ILE A 55 -10.41 -5.45 9.27
C ILE A 55 -9.57 -4.54 10.17
N GLY A 56 -8.41 -5.04 10.54
CA GLY A 56 -7.38 -4.33 11.28
C GLY A 56 -6.02 -4.49 10.61
N LEU A 57 -4.97 -4.20 11.35
CA LEU A 57 -3.59 -4.38 10.90
C LEU A 57 -3.00 -5.67 11.49
N CYS A 58 -2.25 -6.38 10.65
CA CYS A 58 -1.48 -7.53 11.07
C CYS A 58 -0.43 -7.12 12.13
N ARG A 59 -0.38 -7.83 13.25
CA ARG A 59 0.55 -7.51 14.34
C ARG A 59 2.03 -7.68 13.98
N ILE A 60 2.34 -8.41 12.91
CA ILE A 60 3.73 -8.65 12.47
C ILE A 60 4.14 -7.66 11.40
N CYS A 61 3.38 -7.56 10.31
CA CYS A 61 3.81 -6.84 9.11
C CYS A 61 3.00 -5.56 8.82
N PHE A 62 1.97 -5.26 9.61
CA PHE A 62 1.07 -4.12 9.45
C PHE A 62 0.28 -4.12 8.14
N ASN A 63 0.24 -5.23 7.39
CA ASN A 63 -0.70 -5.40 6.28
C ASN A 63 -2.13 -5.51 6.81
N ILE A 64 -3.11 -5.32 5.93
CA ILE A 64 -4.52 -5.53 6.22
C ILE A 64 -4.76 -6.99 6.64
N ALA A 65 -5.49 -7.20 7.73
CA ALA A 65 -5.79 -8.51 8.28
C ALA A 65 -7.21 -8.60 8.86
N GLU A 66 -7.87 -9.73 8.66
CA GLU A 66 -9.03 -10.11 9.45
C GLU A 66 -8.53 -10.96 10.64
N GLY A 67 -8.50 -10.35 11.82
CA GLY A 67 -7.89 -10.90 13.04
C GLY A 67 -6.45 -10.44 13.25
N GLU A 68 -5.67 -11.21 14.05
CA GLU A 68 -4.34 -10.77 14.50
C GLU A 68 -3.26 -10.78 13.41
N PHE A 69 -3.33 -11.73 12.46
CA PHE A 69 -2.29 -11.94 11.45
C PHE A 69 -2.90 -12.03 10.06
N CYS A 70 -2.26 -11.41 9.07
CA CYS A 70 -2.67 -11.51 7.67
C CYS A 70 -2.36 -12.92 7.09
N PRO A 71 -2.97 -13.30 5.95
CA PRO A 71 -2.74 -14.59 5.33
C PRO A 71 -1.27 -14.86 5.00
N ILE A 72 -0.49 -13.82 4.67
CA ILE A 72 0.93 -13.93 4.33
C ILE A 72 1.74 -14.31 5.57
N CYS A 73 1.52 -13.66 6.71
CA CYS A 73 2.22 -13.97 7.96
C CYS A 73 1.78 -15.30 8.59
N ARG A 74 0.57 -15.79 8.26
CA ARG A 74 0.10 -17.12 8.65
C ARG A 74 0.63 -18.23 7.73
N GLY A 75 1.02 -17.87 6.49
CA GLY A 75 1.45 -18.83 5.50
C GLY A 75 2.73 -19.55 5.91
N PRO A 76 2.82 -20.86 5.66
CA PRO A 76 4.04 -21.61 5.93
C PRO A 76 5.14 -21.22 4.94
N GLN A 77 6.41 -21.30 5.40
CA GLN A 77 7.60 -21.23 4.55
C GLN A 77 7.92 -19.88 3.93
N ARG A 78 7.89 -18.80 4.73
CA ARG A 78 8.53 -17.54 4.35
C ARG A 78 9.98 -17.50 4.82
N ASP A 79 10.87 -16.97 3.98
CA ASP A 79 12.24 -16.71 4.37
C ASP A 79 12.28 -15.48 5.29
N GLY A 80 12.35 -15.70 6.60
CA GLY A 80 12.46 -14.65 7.60
C GLY A 80 13.76 -13.85 7.55
N THR A 81 14.75 -14.30 6.77
CA THR A 81 16.02 -13.57 6.64
C THR A 81 15.94 -12.41 5.66
N VAL A 82 14.91 -12.34 4.80
CA VAL A 82 14.68 -11.27 3.83
C VAL A 82 13.38 -10.56 4.12
N LEU A 83 13.46 -9.25 4.34
CA LEU A 83 12.32 -8.39 4.67
C LEU A 83 12.10 -7.33 3.57
N CYS A 84 10.93 -7.32 2.95
CA CYS A 84 10.54 -6.30 1.99
C CYS A 84 9.70 -5.21 2.69
N VAL A 85 10.14 -3.97 2.60
CA VAL A 85 9.46 -2.81 3.19
C VAL A 85 8.74 -2.05 2.08
N VAL A 86 7.44 -1.85 2.25
CA VAL A 86 6.54 -1.15 1.32
C VAL A 86 5.83 0.02 1.99
N GLU A 87 5.33 0.97 1.22
CA GLU A 87 4.58 2.11 1.74
C GLU A 87 3.16 1.70 2.15
N GLU A 88 2.44 1.01 1.26
CA GLU A 88 1.03 0.71 1.42
C GLU A 88 0.72 -0.79 1.26
N PRO A 89 -0.40 -1.27 1.82
CA PRO A 89 -0.85 -2.66 1.61
C PRO A 89 -0.99 -3.07 0.15
N ASN A 90 -1.38 -2.13 -0.73
CA ASN A 90 -1.54 -2.40 -2.17
C ASN A 90 -0.19 -2.69 -2.86
N ASP A 91 0.90 -2.07 -2.41
CA ASP A 91 2.25 -2.32 -2.93
C ASP A 91 2.67 -3.76 -2.62
N LEU A 92 2.39 -4.21 -1.39
CA LEU A 92 2.62 -5.57 -0.98
C LEU A 92 1.85 -6.55 -1.85
N ILE A 93 0.58 -6.29 -2.12
CA ILE A 93 -0.27 -7.14 -2.97
C ILE A 93 0.32 -7.22 -4.39
N ALA A 94 0.82 -6.11 -4.94
CA ALA A 94 1.44 -6.08 -6.27
C ALA A 94 2.70 -6.96 -6.32
N ILE A 95 3.55 -6.93 -5.28
CA ILE A 95 4.73 -7.78 -5.20
C ILE A 95 4.33 -9.25 -5.04
N GLU A 96 3.38 -9.58 -4.18
CA GLU A 96 2.87 -10.95 -3.99
C GLU A 96 2.30 -11.55 -5.28
N ALA A 97 1.62 -10.74 -6.09
CA ALA A 97 1.06 -11.17 -7.36
C ALA A 97 2.12 -11.71 -8.35
N THR A 98 3.39 -11.34 -8.20
CA THR A 98 4.48 -11.89 -9.01
C THR A 98 4.78 -13.35 -8.70
N GLY A 99 4.43 -13.83 -7.50
CA GLY A 99 4.71 -15.19 -7.03
C GLY A 99 6.20 -15.51 -6.80
N THR A 100 7.10 -14.56 -7.05
CA THR A 100 8.56 -14.78 -7.00
C THR A 100 9.17 -14.48 -5.63
N PHE A 101 8.62 -13.52 -4.90
CA PHE A 101 9.14 -13.14 -3.59
C PHE A 101 8.69 -14.11 -2.49
N LYS A 102 9.65 -14.64 -1.74
CA LYS A 102 9.40 -15.62 -0.67
C LYS A 102 9.74 -15.10 0.73
N GLY A 103 10.24 -13.88 0.83
CA GLY A 103 10.56 -13.22 2.11
C GLY A 103 9.32 -12.75 2.87
N THR A 104 9.55 -12.02 3.94
CA THR A 104 8.52 -11.38 4.77
C THR A 104 8.32 -9.91 4.38
N TYR A 105 7.26 -9.29 4.87
CA TYR A 105 6.93 -7.89 4.55
C TYR A 105 6.83 -7.02 5.79
N HIS A 106 6.95 -5.70 5.58
CA HIS A 106 6.60 -4.67 6.53
C HIS A 106 5.96 -3.48 5.79
N VAL A 107 4.77 -3.08 6.22
CA VAL A 107 4.01 -1.97 5.64
C VAL A 107 4.18 -0.74 6.52
N LEU A 108 4.63 0.37 5.93
CA LEU A 108 4.89 1.64 6.64
C LEU A 108 3.64 2.46 6.90
N HIS A 109 2.60 2.28 6.09
CA HIS A 109 1.38 3.12 6.02
C HIS A 109 1.67 4.56 5.60
N GLY A 110 2.49 4.73 4.57
CA GLY A 110 2.81 6.00 3.95
C GLY A 110 4.29 6.18 3.64
N ALA A 111 4.65 7.40 3.28
CA ALA A 111 6.02 7.86 3.03
C ALA A 111 6.30 9.15 3.83
N ILE A 112 7.56 9.44 4.08
CA ILE A 112 7.99 10.69 4.73
C ILE A 112 7.68 11.85 3.79
N ALA A 113 6.76 12.71 4.20
CA ALA A 113 6.29 13.89 3.46
C ALA A 113 6.20 15.10 4.40
N PRO A 114 7.31 15.79 4.68
CA PRO A 114 7.32 16.88 5.68
C PRO A 114 6.40 18.05 5.32
N LEU A 115 6.15 18.29 4.05
CA LEU A 115 5.23 19.32 3.58
C LEU A 115 3.77 19.01 3.93
N ASP A 116 3.44 17.72 4.03
CA ASP A 116 2.12 17.22 4.43
C ASP A 116 2.05 16.89 5.92
N GLY A 117 3.11 17.22 6.69
CA GLY A 117 3.20 16.96 8.12
C GLY A 117 3.48 15.50 8.48
N VAL A 118 3.87 14.66 7.52
CA VAL A 118 4.17 13.25 7.76
C VAL A 118 5.67 13.07 7.99
N GLY A 119 6.05 12.87 9.25
CA GLY A 119 7.40 12.51 9.67
C GLY A 119 7.56 11.01 9.92
N PRO A 120 8.76 10.58 10.34
CA PRO A 120 9.03 9.18 10.66
C PRO A 120 8.16 8.59 11.80
N GLN A 121 7.64 9.44 12.67
CA GLN A 121 6.83 9.04 13.83
C GLN A 121 5.39 8.67 13.45
N GLU A 122 4.89 9.19 12.34
CA GLU A 122 3.56 8.90 11.81
C GLU A 122 3.53 7.57 11.05
N LEU A 123 4.72 7.02 10.74
CA LEU A 123 4.88 5.77 9.99
C LEU A 123 5.28 4.60 10.90
N LYS A 124 5.08 3.37 10.43
CA LYS A 124 5.47 2.14 11.13
C LYS A 124 6.98 1.86 11.12
N ILE A 125 7.79 2.89 11.25
CA ILE A 125 9.26 2.81 11.22
C ILE A 125 9.83 2.34 12.57
N ALA A 126 9.26 2.80 13.69
CA ALA A 126 9.70 2.37 15.01
C ALA A 126 9.52 0.86 15.18
N GLU A 127 8.38 0.34 14.76
CA GLU A 127 8.05 -1.09 14.80
C GLU A 127 8.93 -1.90 13.84
N LEU A 128 9.30 -1.34 12.68
CA LEU A 128 10.27 -1.95 11.77
C LEU A 128 11.63 -2.12 12.48
N LEU A 129 12.15 -1.05 13.08
CA LEU A 129 13.46 -1.08 13.72
C LEU A 129 13.49 -2.05 14.91
N GLU A 130 12.40 -2.13 15.67
CA GLU A 130 12.29 -3.11 16.76
C GLU A 130 12.29 -4.55 16.23
N ARG A 131 11.54 -4.80 15.16
CA ARG A 131 11.48 -6.08 14.49
C ARG A 131 12.87 -6.53 13.98
N LEU A 132 13.63 -5.61 13.38
CA LEU A 132 14.98 -5.90 12.86
C LEU A 132 16.00 -6.29 13.92
N LYS A 133 15.79 -5.93 15.20
CA LYS A 133 16.67 -6.33 16.31
C LYS A 133 16.48 -7.78 16.72
N HIS A 134 15.30 -8.37 16.50
CA HIS A 134 14.90 -9.64 17.07
C HIS A 134 14.72 -10.78 16.07
N GLU A 135 14.43 -10.50 14.80
CA GLU A 135 14.01 -11.53 13.83
C GLU A 135 15.15 -12.15 12.99
N GLY A 136 16.40 -11.79 13.21
CA GLY A 136 17.53 -12.38 12.46
C GLY A 136 17.53 -12.04 10.96
N VAL A 137 16.92 -10.91 10.58
CA VAL A 137 16.87 -10.38 9.21
C VAL A 137 18.29 -10.07 8.73
N LYS A 138 18.65 -10.55 7.54
CA LYS A 138 19.95 -10.33 6.88
C LYS A 138 19.87 -9.28 5.78
N GLU A 139 18.73 -9.18 5.13
CA GLU A 139 18.49 -8.24 4.05
C GLU A 139 17.15 -7.53 4.22
N VAL A 140 17.17 -6.20 4.04
CA VAL A 140 15.98 -5.37 3.92
C VAL A 140 15.93 -4.82 2.50
N ILE A 141 14.87 -5.18 1.78
CA ILE A 141 14.57 -4.65 0.45
C ILE A 141 13.64 -3.46 0.61
N LEU A 142 14.08 -2.27 0.23
CA LEU A 142 13.27 -1.06 0.22
C LEU A 142 12.46 -1.02 -1.08
N ALA A 143 11.17 -1.23 -0.99
CA ALA A 143 10.22 -1.22 -2.09
C ALA A 143 9.25 -0.02 -1.99
N THR A 144 9.80 1.14 -1.61
CA THR A 144 9.07 2.41 -1.63
C THR A 144 8.89 2.89 -3.07
N ASN A 145 7.82 3.66 -3.30
CA ASN A 145 7.51 4.19 -4.63
C ASN A 145 8.64 5.09 -5.18
N PRO A 146 8.80 5.18 -6.51
CA PRO A 146 9.82 6.02 -7.14
C PRO A 146 9.40 7.50 -7.21
N THR A 147 8.81 8.01 -6.12
CA THR A 147 8.45 9.40 -5.88
C THR A 147 9.53 10.13 -5.08
N ILE A 148 9.42 11.43 -4.91
CA ILE A 148 10.34 12.21 -4.06
C ILE A 148 10.24 11.73 -2.61
N GLU A 149 9.04 11.53 -2.13
CA GLU A 149 8.71 11.08 -0.76
C GLU A 149 9.21 9.65 -0.54
N GLY A 150 9.00 8.75 -1.51
CA GLY A 150 9.49 7.37 -1.45
C GLY A 150 11.01 7.27 -1.51
N ASP A 151 11.67 8.13 -2.29
CA ASP A 151 13.15 8.24 -2.31
C ASP A 151 13.68 8.76 -0.96
N ALA A 152 13.06 9.80 -0.39
CA ALA A 152 13.42 10.34 0.92
C ALA A 152 13.23 9.29 2.03
N THR A 153 12.12 8.55 1.99
CA THR A 153 11.82 7.45 2.92
C THR A 153 12.88 6.35 2.82
N ALA A 154 13.23 5.93 1.60
CA ALA A 154 14.28 4.92 1.39
C ALA A 154 15.63 5.36 1.94
N LEU A 155 16.04 6.61 1.69
CA LEU A 155 17.30 7.16 2.21
C LEU A 155 17.30 7.23 3.74
N TYR A 156 16.19 7.66 4.33
CA TYR A 156 16.05 7.68 5.78
C TYR A 156 16.16 6.28 6.38
N LEU A 157 15.42 5.30 5.84
CA LEU A 157 15.47 3.92 6.30
C LEU A 157 16.86 3.32 6.15
N ALA A 158 17.51 3.51 5.01
CA ALA A 158 18.88 3.04 4.80
C ALA A 158 19.85 3.59 5.86
N LYS A 159 19.69 4.87 6.22
CA LYS A 159 20.53 5.52 7.25
C LYS A 159 20.30 4.91 8.65
N VAL A 160 19.05 4.66 9.03
CA VAL A 160 18.72 4.16 10.39
C VAL A 160 18.91 2.64 10.53
N ILE A 161 18.85 1.89 9.42
CA ILE A 161 19.09 0.43 9.40
C ILE A 161 20.60 0.10 9.35
N LYS A 162 21.41 0.93 8.68
CA LYS A 162 22.86 0.70 8.52
C LYS A 162 23.61 0.32 9.82
N PRO A 163 23.34 0.96 10.98
CA PRO A 163 24.01 0.58 12.25
C PRO A 163 23.73 -0.86 12.71
N LEU A 164 22.63 -1.47 12.25
CA LEU A 164 22.25 -2.85 12.58
C LEU A 164 23.06 -3.90 11.79
N ARG A 165 23.93 -3.49 10.86
CA ARG A 165 24.73 -4.36 9.99
C ARG A 165 23.90 -5.29 9.10
N ILE A 166 22.70 -4.86 8.74
CA ILE A 166 21.80 -5.55 7.83
C ILE A 166 22.05 -5.01 6.42
N THR A 167 22.08 -5.88 5.43
CA THR A 167 22.17 -5.47 4.02
C THR A 167 20.89 -4.74 3.64
N VAL A 168 21.02 -3.54 3.07
CA VAL A 168 19.87 -2.77 2.59
C VAL A 168 19.98 -2.67 1.07
N THR A 169 18.97 -3.18 0.40
CA THR A 169 18.83 -3.12 -1.06
C THR A 169 17.58 -2.31 -1.44
N ARG A 170 17.45 -1.96 -2.70
CA ARG A 170 16.29 -1.28 -3.24
C ARG A 170 15.81 -2.00 -4.49
N ILE A 171 14.49 -2.03 -4.72
CA ILE A 171 13.95 -2.55 -5.97
C ILE A 171 14.53 -1.76 -7.16
N ALA A 172 14.82 -2.48 -8.25
CA ALA A 172 15.37 -1.86 -9.46
C ALA A 172 14.36 -0.85 -10.03
N GLN A 173 14.90 0.27 -10.51
CA GLN A 173 14.15 1.31 -11.19
C GLN A 173 14.67 1.42 -12.62
N GLY A 174 13.76 1.51 -13.59
CA GLY A 174 14.17 1.60 -14.98
C GLY A 174 13.04 1.39 -15.96
N ILE A 175 13.40 1.13 -17.21
CA ILE A 175 12.47 0.94 -18.31
C ILE A 175 11.64 -0.32 -18.06
N PRO A 176 10.29 -0.25 -18.13
CA PRO A 176 9.45 -1.43 -17.98
C PRO A 176 9.69 -2.43 -19.12
N ALA A 177 9.58 -3.72 -18.81
CA ALA A 177 9.69 -4.78 -19.82
C ALA A 177 8.64 -4.58 -20.93
N GLY A 178 9.07 -4.64 -22.18
CA GLY A 178 8.22 -4.39 -23.35
C GLY A 178 8.01 -2.92 -23.70
N GLY A 179 8.63 -1.99 -22.97
CA GLY A 179 8.62 -0.58 -23.32
C GLY A 179 9.72 -0.21 -24.34
N ASP A 180 9.38 0.69 -25.28
CA ASP A 180 10.35 1.24 -26.21
C ASP A 180 11.14 2.38 -25.56
N ILE A 181 12.46 2.39 -25.78
CA ILE A 181 13.39 3.39 -25.24
C ILE A 181 13.01 4.80 -25.67
N GLU A 182 12.49 4.96 -26.88
CA GLU A 182 12.12 6.24 -27.48
C GLU A 182 11.05 6.99 -26.69
N TYR A 183 10.13 6.26 -26.02
CA TYR A 183 8.99 6.85 -25.31
C TYR A 183 9.22 6.99 -23.79
N VAL A 184 10.43 6.65 -23.32
CA VAL A 184 10.76 6.72 -21.89
C VAL A 184 11.06 8.17 -21.50
N ASP A 185 10.48 8.64 -20.40
CA ASP A 185 10.78 9.96 -19.87
C ASP A 185 12.26 10.07 -19.38
N THR A 186 12.77 11.30 -19.36
CA THR A 186 14.17 11.58 -19.06
C THR A 186 14.62 11.08 -17.68
N ARG A 187 13.76 11.12 -16.67
CA ARG A 187 14.06 10.67 -15.31
C ARG A 187 14.22 9.15 -15.26
N THR A 188 13.27 8.43 -15.84
CA THR A 188 13.30 6.97 -15.95
C THR A 188 14.52 6.51 -16.74
N MET A 189 14.85 7.18 -17.84
CA MET A 189 16.06 6.89 -18.64
C MET A 189 17.35 7.10 -17.83
N SER A 190 17.47 8.19 -17.10
CA SER A 190 18.63 8.47 -16.24
C SER A 190 18.81 7.36 -15.20
N ARG A 191 17.72 6.98 -14.51
CA ARG A 191 17.76 5.89 -13.52
C ARG A 191 18.11 4.54 -14.12
N SER A 192 17.66 4.26 -15.34
CA SER A 192 18.01 3.04 -16.06
C SER A 192 19.50 2.96 -16.36
N LEU A 193 20.10 4.09 -16.77
CA LEU A 193 21.53 4.19 -17.05
C LEU A 193 22.38 4.08 -15.77
N GLU A 194 21.94 4.71 -14.68
CA GLU A 194 22.58 4.62 -13.37
C GLU A 194 22.55 3.19 -12.81
N GLY A 195 21.37 2.51 -12.93
CA GLY A 195 21.15 1.15 -12.45
C GLY A 195 21.58 0.04 -13.42
N ARG A 196 22.31 0.34 -14.52
CA ARG A 196 22.77 -0.65 -15.49
C ARG A 196 23.60 -1.74 -14.84
N ARG A 197 23.45 -2.96 -15.32
CA ARG A 197 24.18 -4.13 -14.84
C ARG A 197 25.12 -4.65 -15.92
N GLU A 198 26.21 -5.27 -15.49
CA GLU A 198 27.08 -6.05 -16.35
C GLU A 198 26.35 -7.31 -16.83
N VAL A 199 26.55 -7.69 -18.10
CA VAL A 199 25.87 -8.82 -18.77
C VAL A 199 26.86 -9.98 -18.95
#